data_d2b3c9b3178cea08269037b0403a7e93
#
_entry.id   d2b3c9b3178cea08269037b0403a7e93
#
_cell.length_a   1.000
_cell.length_b   1.000
_cell.length_c   1.000
_cell.angle_alpha   90.00
_cell.angle_beta   90.00
_cell.angle_gamma   90.00
#
_symmetry.space_group_name_H-M   'P 1'
#
loop_
_entity.id
_entity.type
_entity.pdbx_description
1 polymer ?
#
loop_
_entity_poly.entity_id
_entity_poly.type
_entity_poly.pdbx_seq_one_letter_code
_entity_poly.pdbx_strand_id
1 'polypeptide(L)'
;ATGATMENVYAELTALYKAGEVDFSQVRTWNLDEYVGLSPEHDQSYRYFMNKHLFNNVNIDIRNTHIPNGLAEDEEIEAARYDESIDEAGGIDLWLVGIGNSGHVGFNDPGTSFASRTHVAYLNNTTYEQNKIYFNPPESMPRRAFTAGVGTVLDAKKVLQLITGKRKAAIAAAAIEGPMTAMISSTACFAMWGSAAGRSILLNTGRISSSCSMAR
;
A
#
# COMPACT_ATOMS: atom_id res chain seq x y z
N ALA A 1 0.31 -1.15 -3.16
CA ALA A 1 1.34 -1.28 -2.10
C ALA A 1 2.43 -2.27 -2.52
N THR A 2 3.57 -2.21 -1.85
CA THR A 2 4.72 -3.09 -2.09
C THR A 2 5.04 -3.95 -0.86
N GLY A 3 6.10 -4.75 -0.95
CA GLY A 3 6.58 -5.60 0.13
C GLY A 3 6.08 -7.05 0.09
N ALA A 4 6.65 -7.90 0.97
CA ALA A 4 6.49 -9.35 0.92
C ALA A 4 5.04 -9.87 0.99
N THR A 5 4.14 -9.16 1.68
CA THR A 5 2.71 -9.51 1.69
C THR A 5 2.09 -9.37 0.30
N MET A 6 2.49 -8.35 -0.45
CA MET A 6 1.94 -8.05 -1.77
C MET A 6 2.48 -8.97 -2.86
N GLU A 7 3.68 -9.51 -2.71
CA GLU A 7 4.24 -10.47 -3.68
C GLU A 7 3.29 -11.66 -3.91
N ASN A 8 2.74 -12.21 -2.83
CA ASN A 8 1.78 -13.32 -2.93
C ASN A 8 0.46 -12.89 -3.59
N VAL A 9 -0.02 -11.68 -3.30
CA VAL A 9 -1.24 -11.13 -3.91
C VAL A 9 -1.04 -10.95 -5.40
N TYR A 10 0.09 -10.36 -5.81
CA TYR A 10 0.38 -10.14 -7.23
C TYR A 10 0.66 -11.45 -7.99
N ALA A 11 1.25 -12.44 -7.33
CA ALA A 11 1.40 -13.78 -7.91
C ALA A 11 0.05 -14.43 -8.20
N GLU A 12 -0.91 -14.33 -7.25
CA GLU A 12 -2.26 -14.85 -7.42
C GLU A 12 -3.03 -14.09 -8.51
N LEU A 13 -2.98 -12.76 -8.52
CA LEU A 13 -3.58 -11.94 -9.57
C LEU A 13 -3.03 -12.29 -10.95
N THR A 14 -1.72 -12.54 -11.05
CA THR A 14 -1.07 -12.99 -12.28
C THR A 14 -1.56 -14.39 -12.70
N ALA A 15 -1.76 -15.28 -11.73
CA ALA A 15 -2.30 -16.63 -12.01
C ALA A 15 -3.74 -16.55 -12.53
N LEU A 16 -4.59 -15.75 -11.89
CA LEU A 16 -5.98 -15.51 -12.33
C LEU A 16 -6.04 -14.87 -13.73
N TYR A 17 -5.13 -13.91 -14.02
CA TYR A 17 -5.02 -13.34 -15.35
C TYR A 17 -4.63 -14.40 -16.40
N LYS A 18 -3.65 -15.27 -16.11
CA LYS A 18 -3.25 -16.34 -17.01
C LYS A 18 -4.33 -17.39 -17.21
N ALA A 19 -5.19 -17.59 -16.22
CA ALA A 19 -6.38 -18.46 -16.31
C ALA A 19 -7.54 -17.81 -17.09
N GLY A 20 -7.44 -16.53 -17.46
CA GLY A 20 -8.50 -15.79 -18.15
C GLY A 20 -9.66 -15.36 -17.24
N GLU A 21 -9.45 -15.41 -15.91
CA GLU A 21 -10.48 -15.07 -14.93
C GLU A 21 -10.54 -13.56 -14.62
N VAL A 22 -9.43 -12.83 -14.85
CA VAL A 22 -9.34 -11.37 -14.66
C VAL A 22 -8.69 -10.71 -15.86
N ASP A 23 -9.08 -9.46 -16.13
CA ASP A 23 -8.54 -8.63 -17.20
C ASP A 23 -8.08 -7.28 -16.66
N PHE A 24 -6.83 -6.89 -16.97
CA PHE A 24 -6.23 -5.64 -16.52
C PHE A 24 -6.22 -4.55 -17.58
N SER A 25 -6.77 -4.78 -18.78
CA SER A 25 -6.70 -3.83 -19.90
C SER A 25 -7.33 -2.47 -19.60
N GLN A 26 -8.31 -2.42 -18.69
CA GLN A 26 -8.99 -1.18 -18.25
C GLN A 26 -8.58 -0.72 -16.86
N VAL A 27 -7.64 -1.42 -16.21
CA VAL A 27 -7.19 -1.08 -14.85
C VAL A 27 -6.23 0.11 -14.90
N ARG A 28 -6.42 1.06 -13.98
CA ARG A 28 -5.47 2.13 -13.67
C ARG A 28 -4.98 1.94 -12.24
N THR A 29 -3.70 2.17 -12.00
CA THR A 29 -3.12 1.97 -10.67
C THR A 29 -2.36 3.20 -10.19
N TRP A 30 -2.43 3.46 -8.90
CA TRP A 30 -1.61 4.42 -8.16
C TRP A 30 -0.95 3.73 -6.98
N ASN A 31 0.36 3.83 -6.87
CA ASN A 31 1.08 3.27 -5.72
C ASN A 31 1.06 4.25 -4.54
N LEU A 32 1.16 3.71 -3.32
CA LEU A 32 1.18 4.52 -2.10
C LEU A 32 2.43 5.38 -1.98
N ASP A 33 3.56 4.92 -2.52
CA ASP A 33 4.86 5.47 -2.15
C ASP A 33 5.95 5.18 -3.20
N GLU A 34 7.05 5.94 -3.13
CA GLU A 34 8.31 5.69 -3.82
C GLU A 34 9.44 6.43 -3.09
N TYR A 35 10.64 5.86 -3.08
CA TYR A 35 11.81 6.49 -2.52
C TYR A 35 12.25 7.73 -3.31
N VAL A 36 12.53 8.83 -2.60
CA VAL A 36 13.14 10.03 -3.20
C VAL A 36 14.59 9.73 -3.55
N GLY A 37 14.97 10.03 -4.78
CA GLY A 37 16.33 9.85 -5.29
C GLY A 37 16.59 8.49 -5.96
N LEU A 38 15.60 7.58 -5.99
CA LEU A 38 15.76 6.34 -6.75
C LEU A 38 15.23 6.45 -8.17
N SER A 39 16.02 5.96 -9.12
CA SER A 39 15.60 5.72 -10.49
C SER A 39 14.58 4.58 -10.53
N PRO A 40 13.59 4.62 -11.45
CA PRO A 40 12.62 3.54 -11.66
C PRO A 40 13.27 2.20 -12.06
N GLU A 41 14.51 2.20 -12.54
CA GLU A 41 15.30 1.00 -12.89
C GLU A 41 16.07 0.44 -11.69
N HIS A 42 16.20 1.18 -10.59
CA HIS A 42 16.88 0.70 -9.39
C HIS A 42 16.10 -0.47 -8.79
N ASP A 43 16.80 -1.55 -8.43
CA ASP A 43 16.19 -2.81 -7.97
C ASP A 43 15.39 -2.69 -6.66
N GLN A 44 15.58 -1.61 -5.90
CA GLN A 44 14.83 -1.27 -4.69
C GLN A 44 13.77 -0.18 -4.91
N SER A 45 13.60 0.34 -6.13
CA SER A 45 12.49 1.27 -6.40
C SER A 45 11.16 0.50 -6.42
N TYR A 46 10.09 1.17 -6.01
CA TYR A 46 8.75 0.55 -6.05
C TYR A 46 8.21 0.45 -7.47
N ARG A 47 8.67 1.28 -8.40
CA ARG A 47 8.42 1.09 -9.84
C ARG A 47 9.00 -0.23 -10.32
N TYR A 48 10.27 -0.51 -9.98
CA TYR A 48 10.91 -1.78 -10.31
C TYR A 48 10.16 -2.97 -9.69
N PHE A 49 9.80 -2.87 -8.41
CA PHE A 49 9.02 -3.88 -7.71
C PHE A 49 7.70 -4.19 -8.44
N MET A 50 6.93 -3.16 -8.77
CA MET A 50 5.64 -3.33 -9.44
C MET A 50 5.78 -3.90 -10.85
N ASN A 51 6.76 -3.44 -11.62
CA ASN A 51 7.07 -4.01 -12.93
C ASN A 51 7.36 -5.51 -12.83
N LYS A 52 8.21 -5.90 -11.89
CA LYS A 52 8.64 -7.28 -11.69
C LYS A 52 7.49 -8.19 -11.23
N HIS A 53 6.69 -7.75 -10.28
CA HIS A 53 5.71 -8.62 -9.60
C HIS A 53 4.31 -8.57 -10.22
N LEU A 54 3.95 -7.50 -10.94
CA LEU A 54 2.61 -7.37 -11.54
C LEU A 54 2.64 -6.86 -12.98
N PHE A 55 3.13 -5.64 -13.23
CA PHE A 55 2.84 -4.93 -14.48
C PHE A 55 3.35 -5.66 -15.73
N ASN A 56 4.54 -6.28 -15.67
CA ASN A 56 5.09 -7.05 -16.78
C ASN A 56 4.45 -8.45 -16.93
N ASN A 57 3.55 -8.84 -16.03
CA ASN A 57 2.99 -10.18 -15.99
C ASN A 57 1.49 -10.24 -16.35
N VAL A 58 0.87 -9.08 -16.62
CA VAL A 58 -0.55 -8.93 -16.97
C VAL A 58 -0.70 -7.97 -18.16
N ASN A 59 -1.92 -7.84 -18.71
CA ASN A 59 -2.18 -6.98 -19.88
C ASN A 59 -2.52 -5.52 -19.51
N ILE A 60 -2.00 -5.01 -18.39
CA ILE A 60 -2.20 -3.61 -18.03
C ILE A 60 -1.43 -2.71 -19.02
N ASP A 61 -2.06 -1.61 -19.45
CA ASP A 61 -1.34 -0.57 -20.16
C ASP A 61 -0.39 0.15 -19.19
N ILE A 62 0.89 0.12 -19.45
CA ILE A 62 1.91 0.73 -18.58
C ILE A 62 1.66 2.23 -18.35
N ARG A 63 1.03 2.93 -19.30
CA ARG A 63 0.63 4.33 -19.18
C ARG A 63 -0.45 4.57 -18.11
N ASN A 64 -1.17 3.52 -17.74
CA ASN A 64 -2.17 3.51 -16.69
C ASN A 64 -1.61 3.15 -15.32
N THR A 65 -0.29 3.08 -15.18
CA THR A 65 0.37 2.74 -13.91
C THR A 65 1.12 3.95 -13.35
N HIS A 66 0.66 4.46 -12.24
CA HIS A 66 1.17 5.68 -11.62
C HIS A 66 1.92 5.35 -10.34
N ILE A 67 3.13 5.85 -10.23
CA ILE A 67 3.98 5.80 -9.05
C ILE A 67 4.66 7.16 -8.95
N PRO A 68 4.84 7.76 -7.76
CA PRO A 68 5.52 9.05 -7.63
C PRO A 68 6.91 9.01 -8.29
N ASN A 69 7.29 10.09 -8.93
CA ASN A 69 8.60 10.18 -9.58
C ASN A 69 9.70 10.43 -8.53
N GLY A 70 10.45 9.37 -8.16
CA GLY A 70 11.55 9.47 -7.21
C GLY A 70 12.67 10.43 -7.62
N LEU A 71 12.78 10.75 -8.91
CA LEU A 71 13.78 11.68 -9.47
C LEU A 71 13.21 13.07 -9.78
N ALA A 72 12.07 13.43 -9.22
CA ALA A 72 11.50 14.76 -9.42
C ALA A 72 12.45 15.86 -8.92
N GLU A 73 12.63 16.91 -9.71
CA GLU A 73 13.44 18.07 -9.34
C GLU A 73 12.80 18.89 -8.21
N ASP A 74 11.46 18.96 -8.20
CA ASP A 74 10.67 19.63 -7.19
C ASP A 74 9.69 18.63 -6.55
N GLU A 75 9.95 18.30 -5.30
CA GLU A 75 9.22 17.30 -4.54
C GLU A 75 7.79 17.76 -4.20
N GLU A 76 7.59 19.07 -3.95
CA GLU A 76 6.26 19.61 -3.63
C GLU A 76 5.37 19.63 -4.87
N ILE A 77 5.92 20.01 -6.02
CA ILE A 77 5.21 19.96 -7.30
C ILE A 77 4.86 18.51 -7.64
N GLU A 78 5.77 17.57 -7.47
CA GLU A 78 5.49 16.15 -7.75
C GLU A 78 4.40 15.59 -6.83
N ALA A 79 4.45 15.90 -5.55
CA ALA A 79 3.44 15.45 -4.59
C ALA A 79 2.04 16.00 -4.96
N ALA A 80 1.95 17.30 -5.28
CA ALA A 80 0.70 17.92 -5.71
C ALA A 80 0.18 17.32 -7.03
N ARG A 81 1.06 17.15 -8.03
CA ARG A 81 0.73 16.52 -9.32
C ARG A 81 0.22 15.09 -9.12
N TYR A 82 0.76 14.37 -8.15
CA TYR A 82 0.33 12.99 -7.88
C TYR A 82 -1.11 12.94 -7.38
N ASP A 83 -1.47 13.78 -6.40
CA ASP A 83 -2.86 13.89 -5.93
C ASP A 83 -3.79 14.38 -7.03
N GLU A 84 -3.39 15.40 -7.83
CA GLU A 84 -4.16 15.89 -8.96
C GLU A 84 -4.46 14.77 -9.97
N SER A 85 -3.49 13.90 -10.27
CA SER A 85 -3.67 12.77 -11.16
C SER A 85 -4.71 11.76 -10.65
N ILE A 86 -4.84 11.61 -9.33
CA ILE A 86 -5.87 10.78 -8.69
C ILE A 86 -7.25 11.45 -8.85
N ASP A 87 -7.33 12.76 -8.60
CA ASP A 87 -8.58 13.51 -8.69
C ASP A 87 -9.10 13.56 -10.14
N GLU A 88 -8.24 13.80 -11.12
CA GLU A 88 -8.58 13.77 -12.54
C GLU A 88 -9.07 12.39 -13.00
N ALA A 89 -8.58 11.34 -12.38
CA ALA A 89 -9.03 9.97 -12.64
C ALA A 89 -10.41 9.65 -12.03
N GLY A 90 -10.97 10.54 -11.21
CA GLY A 90 -12.22 10.34 -10.48
C GLY A 90 -12.02 9.63 -9.13
N GLY A 91 -10.83 9.70 -8.57
CA GLY A 91 -10.46 9.08 -7.30
C GLY A 91 -10.08 7.60 -7.42
N ILE A 92 -9.84 6.98 -6.27
CA ILE A 92 -9.45 5.57 -6.14
C ILE A 92 -10.66 4.72 -5.75
N ASP A 93 -10.93 3.66 -6.51
CA ASP A 93 -11.99 2.70 -6.17
C ASP A 93 -11.57 1.78 -5.03
N LEU A 94 -10.31 1.33 -5.02
CA LEU A 94 -9.79 0.42 -4.02
C LEU A 94 -8.30 0.67 -3.74
N TRP A 95 -7.97 1.04 -2.48
CA TRP A 95 -6.60 0.97 -2.00
C TRP A 95 -6.28 -0.40 -1.42
N LEU A 96 -5.21 -1.03 -1.90
CA LEU A 96 -4.58 -2.17 -1.24
C LEU A 96 -3.46 -1.65 -0.34
N VAL A 97 -3.58 -1.86 0.96
CA VAL A 97 -2.60 -1.35 1.93
C VAL A 97 -2.11 -2.47 2.85
N GLY A 98 -0.86 -2.36 3.27
CA GLY A 98 -0.32 -3.15 4.38
C GLY A 98 -0.37 -2.37 5.69
N ILE A 99 0.21 -2.94 6.74
CA ILE A 99 0.49 -2.24 7.99
C ILE A 99 1.94 -2.49 8.41
N GLY A 100 2.66 -1.43 8.71
CA GLY A 100 4.01 -1.53 9.26
C GLY A 100 4.02 -1.99 10.72
N ASN A 101 5.21 -2.31 11.25
CA ASN A 101 5.33 -2.79 12.63
C ASN A 101 4.98 -1.71 13.67
N SER A 102 5.10 -0.44 13.32
CA SER A 102 4.71 0.72 14.14
C SER A 102 3.27 1.18 13.90
N GLY A 103 2.51 0.50 13.05
CA GLY A 103 1.15 0.90 12.68
C GLY A 103 1.07 1.86 11.51
N HIS A 104 2.19 2.17 10.85
CA HIS A 104 2.22 3.04 9.68
C HIS A 104 1.59 2.38 8.45
N VAL A 105 0.98 3.21 7.60
CA VAL A 105 0.47 2.83 6.27
C VAL A 105 1.20 3.69 5.22
N GLY A 106 1.81 3.04 4.22
CA GLY A 106 2.81 3.71 3.39
C GLY A 106 3.97 4.19 4.28
N PHE A 107 4.36 5.45 4.17
CA PHE A 107 5.31 6.07 5.10
C PHE A 107 4.64 7.10 6.03
N ASN A 108 3.31 6.98 6.22
CA ASN A 108 2.60 7.78 7.21
C ASN A 108 2.77 7.18 8.61
N ASP A 109 3.63 7.79 9.42
CA ASP A 109 3.86 7.39 10.81
C ASP A 109 2.69 7.80 11.73
N PRO A 110 2.56 7.19 12.92
CA PRO A 110 1.61 7.61 13.93
C PRO A 110 1.72 9.12 14.22
N GLY A 111 0.60 9.82 14.16
CA GLY A 111 0.54 11.28 14.32
C GLY A 111 0.48 12.06 13.00
N THR A 112 0.63 11.41 11.84
CA THR A 112 0.34 12.04 10.55
C THR A 112 -1.12 12.50 10.49
N SER A 113 -1.35 13.72 10.03
CA SER A 113 -2.69 14.30 9.95
C SER A 113 -3.63 13.47 9.08
N PHE A 114 -4.85 13.27 9.53
CA PHE A 114 -5.92 12.66 8.72
C PHE A 114 -6.28 13.44 7.45
N ALA A 115 -5.95 14.73 7.40
CA ALA A 115 -6.14 15.56 6.23
C ALA A 115 -4.89 15.64 5.34
N SER A 116 -3.83 14.87 5.66
CA SER A 116 -2.60 14.91 4.88
C SER A 116 -2.84 14.43 3.45
N ARG A 117 -2.20 15.13 2.52
CA ARG A 117 -2.14 14.77 1.11
C ARG A 117 -0.81 14.11 0.80
N THR A 118 -0.59 13.72 -0.44
CA THR A 118 0.71 13.18 -0.86
C THR A 118 1.82 14.16 -0.48
N HIS A 119 2.86 13.65 0.13
CA HIS A 119 3.96 14.44 0.65
C HIS A 119 5.25 13.63 0.74
N VAL A 120 6.36 14.31 0.97
CA VAL A 120 7.61 13.63 1.29
C VAL A 120 7.70 13.38 2.79
N ALA A 121 7.80 12.10 3.15
CA ALA A 121 8.01 11.64 4.52
C ALA A 121 9.50 11.37 4.77
N TYR A 122 9.97 11.72 5.98
CA TYR A 122 11.27 11.28 6.47
C TYR A 122 11.10 9.93 7.15
N LEU A 123 11.92 8.96 6.74
CA LEU A 123 11.87 7.62 7.29
C LEU A 123 12.35 7.63 8.74
N ASN A 124 11.51 7.13 9.65
CA ASN A 124 11.94 6.92 11.02
C ASN A 124 13.06 5.88 11.10
N ASN A 125 13.83 5.90 12.19
CA ASN A 125 14.99 5.03 12.33
C ASN A 125 14.62 3.54 12.27
N THR A 126 13.46 3.15 12.80
CA THR A 126 13.00 1.75 12.75
C THR A 126 12.77 1.29 11.33
N THR A 127 12.05 2.07 10.53
CA THR A 127 11.79 1.77 9.11
C THR A 127 13.09 1.76 8.31
N TYR A 128 13.97 2.74 8.55
CA TYR A 128 15.27 2.81 7.89
C TYR A 128 16.12 1.57 8.19
N GLU A 129 16.30 1.20 9.46
CA GLU A 129 17.10 0.05 9.86
C GLU A 129 16.52 -1.29 9.33
N GLN A 130 15.20 -1.40 9.24
CA GLN A 130 14.54 -2.59 8.69
C GLN A 130 14.73 -2.75 7.18
N ASN A 131 14.79 -1.65 6.44
CA ASN A 131 14.80 -1.67 4.98
C ASN A 131 16.20 -1.52 4.39
N LYS A 132 17.16 -0.88 5.08
CA LYS A 132 18.52 -0.67 4.55
C LYS A 132 19.25 -1.97 4.20
N ILE A 133 18.87 -3.09 4.81
CA ILE A 133 19.45 -4.40 4.51
C ILE A 133 19.24 -4.88 3.07
N TYR A 134 18.25 -4.31 2.38
CA TYR A 134 17.97 -4.61 0.97
C TYR A 134 18.80 -3.77 0.01
N PHE A 135 19.49 -2.74 0.50
CA PHE A 135 20.33 -1.86 -0.30
C PHE A 135 21.79 -2.30 -0.26
N ASN A 136 22.51 -2.11 -1.36
CA ASN A 136 23.92 -2.44 -1.44
C ASN A 136 24.72 -1.29 -2.09
N PRO A 137 25.51 -0.53 -1.32
CA PRO A 137 25.68 -0.68 0.14
C PRO A 137 24.46 -0.19 0.92
N PRO A 138 24.25 -0.66 2.18
CA PRO A 138 23.07 -0.28 2.99
C PRO A 138 22.90 1.23 3.18
N GLU A 139 24.00 1.99 3.20
CA GLU A 139 24.01 3.45 3.35
C GLU A 139 23.47 4.18 2.11
N SER A 140 23.34 3.51 0.97
CA SER A 140 22.74 4.07 -0.24
C SER A 140 21.22 4.21 -0.15
N MET A 141 20.58 3.62 0.88
CA MET A 141 19.15 3.74 1.08
C MET A 141 18.75 5.21 1.30
N PRO A 142 17.77 5.74 0.54
CA PRO A 142 17.24 7.07 0.78
C PRO A 142 16.60 7.18 2.17
N ARG A 143 16.68 8.38 2.77
CA ARG A 143 16.01 8.69 4.03
C ARG A 143 14.66 9.36 3.87
N ARG A 144 14.24 9.58 2.63
CA ARG A 144 12.99 10.24 2.29
C ARG A 144 12.24 9.42 1.25
N ALA A 145 10.93 9.49 1.32
CA ALA A 145 10.05 8.86 0.35
C ALA A 145 8.80 9.71 0.11
N PHE A 146 8.30 9.73 -1.11
CA PHE A 146 6.94 10.16 -1.38
C PHE A 146 5.98 9.16 -0.74
N THR A 147 4.90 9.64 -0.15
CA THR A 147 3.82 8.81 0.35
C THR A 147 2.47 9.48 0.13
N ALA A 148 1.51 8.73 -0.39
CA ALA A 148 0.11 9.17 -0.39
C ALA A 148 -0.30 9.45 1.06
N GLY A 149 -0.85 10.63 1.31
CA GLY A 149 -1.25 11.04 2.65
C GLY A 149 -2.41 10.21 3.20
N VAL A 150 -2.62 10.30 4.51
CA VAL A 150 -3.74 9.60 5.16
C VAL A 150 -5.07 10.04 4.55
N GLY A 151 -5.27 11.34 4.32
CA GLY A 151 -6.47 11.88 3.67
C GLY A 151 -6.64 11.34 2.25
N THR A 152 -5.57 11.31 1.45
CA THR A 152 -5.60 10.74 0.10
C THR A 152 -6.04 9.26 0.11
N VAL A 153 -5.56 8.48 1.10
CA VAL A 153 -5.97 7.07 1.24
C VAL A 153 -7.42 6.94 1.68
N LEU A 154 -7.88 7.80 2.61
CA LEU A 154 -9.24 7.75 3.15
C LEU A 154 -10.31 8.24 2.16
N ASP A 155 -9.95 9.05 1.17
CA ASP A 155 -10.86 9.50 0.10
C ASP A 155 -11.22 8.38 -0.88
N ALA A 156 -10.54 7.24 -0.84
CA ALA A 156 -10.87 6.09 -1.67
C ALA A 156 -12.25 5.50 -1.32
N LYS A 157 -12.94 4.94 -2.32
CA LYS A 157 -14.25 4.29 -2.10
C LYS A 157 -14.14 3.09 -1.17
N LYS A 158 -13.01 2.37 -1.21
CA LYS A 158 -12.70 1.22 -0.35
C LYS A 158 -11.21 1.18 -0.03
N VAL A 159 -10.89 0.75 1.19
CA VAL A 159 -9.53 0.42 1.60
C VAL A 159 -9.50 -1.04 2.05
N LEU A 160 -8.67 -1.85 1.41
CA LEU A 160 -8.43 -3.23 1.79
C LEU A 160 -7.06 -3.34 2.47
N GLN A 161 -7.08 -3.53 3.79
CA GLN A 161 -5.85 -3.73 4.55
C GLN A 161 -5.50 -5.21 4.66
N LEU A 162 -4.32 -5.57 4.18
CA LEU A 162 -3.81 -6.94 4.19
C LEU A 162 -2.76 -7.10 5.29
N ILE A 163 -3.03 -8.01 6.22
CA ILE A 163 -2.15 -8.27 7.35
C ILE A 163 -1.84 -9.76 7.39
N THR A 164 -0.55 -10.13 7.30
CA THR A 164 -0.13 -11.53 7.25
C THR A 164 0.95 -11.85 8.27
N GLY A 165 0.92 -13.08 8.77
CA GLY A 165 1.95 -13.63 9.65
C GLY A 165 1.75 -13.27 11.15
N LYS A 166 2.18 -14.21 12.01
CA LYS A 166 2.05 -14.10 13.48
C LYS A 166 2.71 -12.86 14.07
N ARG A 167 3.79 -12.37 13.44
CA ARG A 167 4.51 -11.17 13.90
C ARG A 167 3.68 -9.89 13.83
N LYS A 168 2.62 -9.87 13.01
CA LYS A 168 1.71 -8.74 12.87
C LYS A 168 0.49 -8.81 13.78
N ALA A 169 0.31 -9.89 14.57
CA ALA A 169 -0.89 -10.08 15.39
C ALA A 169 -1.12 -8.96 16.40
N ALA A 170 -0.05 -8.52 17.09
CA ALA A 170 -0.17 -7.45 18.08
C ALA A 170 -0.58 -6.11 17.45
N ILE A 171 0.05 -5.73 16.33
CA ILE A 171 -0.30 -4.47 15.64
C ILE A 171 -1.67 -4.55 14.97
N ALA A 172 -2.08 -5.74 14.50
CA ALA A 172 -3.43 -5.95 13.99
C ALA A 172 -4.49 -5.76 15.09
N ALA A 173 -4.28 -6.34 16.27
CA ALA A 173 -5.16 -6.13 17.41
C ALA A 173 -5.23 -4.64 17.82
N ALA A 174 -4.08 -3.98 17.92
CA ALA A 174 -4.03 -2.56 18.24
C ALA A 174 -4.74 -1.68 17.18
N ALA A 175 -4.65 -2.03 15.92
CA ALA A 175 -5.33 -1.32 14.83
C ALA A 175 -6.86 -1.53 14.85
N ILE A 176 -7.35 -2.68 15.33
CA ILE A 176 -8.78 -3.02 15.37
C ILE A 176 -9.43 -2.56 16.67
N GLU A 177 -8.74 -2.71 17.80
CA GLU A 177 -9.30 -2.54 19.16
C GLU A 177 -8.81 -1.27 19.85
N GLY A 178 -7.72 -0.67 19.37
CA GLY A 178 -7.07 0.49 20.00
C GLY A 178 -7.69 1.83 19.61
N PRO A 179 -7.28 2.92 20.27
CA PRO A 179 -7.72 4.28 19.94
C PRO A 179 -7.31 4.72 18.53
N MET A 180 -6.42 3.99 17.85
CA MET A 180 -6.11 4.15 16.42
C MET A 180 -7.24 3.68 15.49
N THR A 181 -8.28 3.06 16.02
CA THR A 181 -9.47 2.60 15.26
C THR A 181 -10.15 3.73 14.49
N ALA A 182 -9.93 4.98 14.90
CA ALA A 182 -10.43 6.15 14.18
C ALA A 182 -9.84 6.30 12.78
N MET A 183 -8.60 5.80 12.52
CA MET A 183 -7.97 5.90 11.21
C MET A 183 -8.61 5.01 10.14
N ILE A 184 -9.32 3.96 10.52
CA ILE A 184 -9.69 2.89 9.59
C ILE A 184 -11.19 2.56 9.65
N SER A 185 -11.95 3.18 10.56
CA SER A 185 -13.27 2.67 10.97
C SER A 185 -14.43 2.92 10.01
N SER A 186 -14.33 3.82 9.05
CA SER A 186 -15.51 4.15 8.22
C SER A 186 -15.56 3.47 6.85
N THR A 187 -14.42 3.02 6.30
CA THR A 187 -14.37 2.55 4.90
C THR A 187 -13.48 1.31 4.70
N ALA A 188 -12.77 0.82 5.72
CA ALA A 188 -11.79 -0.26 5.55
C ALA A 188 -12.38 -1.66 5.73
N CYS A 189 -12.09 -2.53 4.78
CA CYS A 189 -12.26 -3.98 4.91
C CYS A 189 -10.91 -4.59 5.31
N PHE A 190 -10.89 -5.41 6.36
CA PHE A 190 -9.68 -6.13 6.78
C PHE A 190 -9.73 -7.56 6.27
N ALA A 191 -8.69 -7.97 5.56
CA ALA A 191 -8.47 -9.37 5.24
C ALA A 191 -7.25 -9.87 6.03
N MET A 192 -7.45 -10.81 6.95
CA MET A 192 -6.37 -11.48 7.68
C MET A 192 -6.18 -12.86 7.06
N TRP A 193 -4.98 -13.12 6.54
CA TRP A 193 -4.59 -14.43 6.03
C TRP A 193 -3.69 -15.15 7.04
N GLY A 194 -4.18 -16.24 7.61
CA GLY A 194 -3.42 -17.08 8.54
C GLY A 194 -2.94 -18.36 7.87
N SER A 195 -1.63 -18.61 7.84
CA SER A 195 -1.00 -19.77 7.19
C SER A 195 -1.17 -21.12 7.89
N ALA A 196 -2.02 -21.25 8.91
CA ALA A 196 -2.11 -22.48 9.69
C ALA A 196 -3.43 -23.27 9.52
N ALA A 197 -4.43 -22.76 8.84
CA ALA A 197 -5.70 -23.49 8.68
C ALA A 197 -6.62 -23.00 7.55
N GLY A 198 -6.11 -22.34 6.51
CA GLY A 198 -6.94 -21.96 5.35
C GLY A 198 -8.15 -21.08 5.68
N ARG A 199 -8.08 -20.26 6.73
CA ARG A 199 -9.17 -19.38 7.14
C ARG A 199 -8.84 -17.94 6.81
N SER A 200 -9.60 -17.36 5.89
CA SER A 200 -9.63 -15.92 5.67
C SER A 200 -10.68 -15.31 6.60
N ILE A 201 -10.30 -14.29 7.37
CA ILE A 201 -11.25 -13.49 8.13
C ILE A 201 -11.41 -12.17 7.39
N LEU A 202 -12.56 -11.95 6.78
CA LEU A 202 -12.92 -10.68 6.19
C LEU A 202 -13.70 -9.89 7.25
N LEU A 203 -13.11 -8.84 7.78
CA LEU A 203 -13.79 -7.92 8.68
C LEU A 203 -14.23 -6.70 7.86
N ASN A 204 -15.54 -6.54 7.69
CA ASN A 204 -16.12 -5.36 7.08
C ASN A 204 -16.55 -4.39 8.19
N THR A 205 -15.89 -3.25 8.33
CA THR A 205 -16.20 -2.25 9.36
C THR A 205 -17.33 -1.29 9.00
N GLY A 206 -18.12 -1.58 7.98
CA GLY A 206 -19.39 -0.90 7.71
C GLY A 206 -20.46 -1.31 8.73
N ARG A 207 -20.64 -0.55 9.84
CA ARG A 207 -21.54 -0.79 10.97
C ARG A 207 -21.41 -2.19 11.58
N ILE A 208 -20.90 -2.27 12.78
CA ILE A 208 -20.98 -3.46 13.63
C ILE A 208 -22.45 -3.70 13.95
N SER A 209 -23.16 -4.43 13.12
CA SER A 209 -24.31 -5.18 13.53
C SER A 209 -23.79 -6.56 13.97
N SER A 210 -24.18 -6.98 15.14
CA SER A 210 -23.74 -8.19 15.85
C SER A 210 -24.15 -9.49 15.13
N SER A 211 -23.53 -9.77 13.98
CA SER A 211 -23.63 -11.10 13.34
C SER A 211 -22.30 -11.42 12.64
N CYS A 212 -21.40 -11.97 13.42
CA CYS A 212 -20.19 -12.63 12.92
C CYS A 212 -20.62 -14.00 12.38
N SER A 213 -20.89 -14.11 11.08
CA SER A 213 -21.05 -15.42 10.44
C SER A 213 -19.68 -15.93 10.03
N MET A 214 -19.19 -16.96 10.71
CA MET A 214 -18.05 -17.74 10.23
C MET A 214 -18.48 -18.51 9.00
N ALA A 215 -17.96 -18.13 7.83
CA ALA A 215 -18.03 -19.02 6.67
C ALA A 215 -16.99 -20.14 6.84
N ARG A 216 -17.43 -21.37 6.74
CA ARG A 216 -16.59 -22.58 6.78
C ARG A 216 -15.88 -22.81 5.48
#